data_ce2c94614fdeddc071123f5b5e2c4273
#
_entry.id   ce2c94614fdeddc071123f5b5e2c4273
#
_cell.length_a   1.000
_cell.length_b   1.000
_cell.length_c   1.000
_cell.angle_alpha   90.00
_cell.angle_beta   90.00
_cell.angle_gamma   90.00
#
_symmetry.space_group_name_H-M   'P 1'
#
loop_
_entity.id
_entity.type
_entity.pdbx_description
1 polymer ?
#
loop_
_entity_poly.entity_id
_entity_poly.type
_entity_poly.pdbx_seq_one_letter_code
_entity_poly.pdbx_strand_id
1 'polypeptide(L)'
;DRSPSRGLGDVYKRQIGYFGKAAYDIQNELSMRTSSYIMELDLKELSRWYGKKRTFQPISKFQEEKRDLAFVMDKNISCGDVENCIREANKYVKEIRLFDVYEGGQIPEGKKSMAFTVTFAPKEEAFDFEKVQKFVEKICKKLQNEFNIELRG
;
A
#
# COMPACT_ATOMS: atom_id res chain seq x y z
N ASP A 1 -3.72 30.07 3.22
CA ASP A 1 -3.87 28.69 3.70
C ASP A 1 -2.52 27.97 3.53
N ARG A 2 -1.77 27.86 4.64
CA ARG A 2 -0.47 27.19 4.62
C ARG A 2 -0.71 25.68 4.75
N SER A 3 -0.70 24.96 3.63
CA SER A 3 -0.60 23.51 3.67
C SER A 3 0.65 23.10 4.45
N PRO A 4 0.54 22.36 5.55
CA PRO A 4 1.70 21.96 6.31
C PRO A 4 2.58 21.03 5.47
N SER A 5 3.81 21.47 5.21
CA SER A 5 4.83 20.58 4.65
C SER A 5 5.16 19.53 5.71
N ARG A 6 5.13 18.25 5.34
CA ARG A 6 5.57 17.16 6.22
C ARG A 6 7.04 16.86 5.95
N GLY A 7 7.85 16.94 6.98
CA GLY A 7 9.24 16.48 6.92
C GLY A 7 9.28 14.97 6.71
N LEU A 8 10.13 14.53 5.80
CA LEU A 8 10.47 13.13 5.60
C LEU A 8 11.68 12.81 6.49
N GLY A 9 11.56 11.84 7.37
CA GLY A 9 12.60 11.49 8.32
C GLY A 9 12.64 10.02 8.67
N ASP A 10 13.73 9.60 9.30
CA ASP A 10 13.88 8.26 9.84
C ASP A 10 13.33 8.14 11.27
N VAL A 11 13.35 6.91 11.83
CA VAL A 11 12.92 6.60 13.21
C VAL A 11 13.72 7.38 14.26
N TYR A 12 14.93 7.86 13.92
CA TYR A 12 15.82 8.64 14.78
C TYR A 12 15.64 10.16 14.65
N LYS A 13 14.52 10.61 14.04
CA LYS A 13 14.18 12.03 13.82
C LYS A 13 15.17 12.78 12.90
N ARG A 14 15.93 12.06 12.07
CA ARG A 14 16.75 12.69 11.03
C ARG A 14 15.88 13.03 9.84
N GLN A 15 15.82 14.29 9.53
CA GLN A 15 15.09 14.77 8.37
C GLN A 15 15.92 14.54 7.10
N ILE A 16 15.34 13.87 6.10
CA ILE A 16 15.97 13.59 4.80
C ILE A 16 15.38 14.44 3.68
N GLY A 17 14.36 15.24 3.96
CA GLY A 17 13.74 16.10 2.98
C GLY A 17 12.39 16.64 3.40
N TYR A 18 11.71 17.25 2.45
CA TYR A 18 10.39 17.83 2.60
C TYR A 18 9.47 17.33 1.51
N PHE A 19 8.21 17.20 1.84
CA PHE A 19 7.15 16.90 0.88
C PHE A 19 5.93 17.77 1.22
N GLY A 20 5.33 18.37 0.20
CA GLY A 20 4.14 19.20 0.41
C GLY A 20 3.47 19.61 -0.89
N LYS A 21 2.28 20.17 -0.75
CA LYS A 21 1.58 20.82 -1.86
C LYS A 21 2.25 22.16 -2.14
N ALA A 22 2.46 22.48 -3.42
CA ALA A 22 2.93 23.82 -3.82
C ALA A 22 1.95 24.89 -3.35
N ALA A 23 2.47 26.05 -2.92
CA ALA A 23 1.65 27.17 -2.50
C ALA A 23 0.76 27.67 -3.65
N TYR A 24 -0.43 28.14 -3.33
CA TYR A 24 -1.43 28.51 -4.34
C TYR A 24 -0.98 29.67 -5.24
N ASP A 25 -0.29 30.64 -4.67
CA ASP A 25 0.31 31.79 -5.38
C ASP A 25 1.32 31.32 -6.44
N ILE A 26 2.22 30.40 -6.08
CA ILE A 26 3.20 29.81 -7.02
C ILE A 26 2.50 29.03 -8.13
N GLN A 27 1.48 28.23 -7.78
CA GLN A 27 0.73 27.47 -8.78
C GLN A 27 0.03 28.40 -9.80
N ASN A 28 -0.49 29.54 -9.34
CA ASN A 28 -1.13 30.54 -10.20
C ASN A 28 -0.10 31.26 -11.08
N GLU A 29 1.02 31.69 -10.52
CA GLU A 29 2.09 32.36 -11.26
C GLU A 29 2.62 31.49 -12.40
N LEU A 30 2.79 30.18 -12.14
CA LEU A 30 3.20 29.19 -13.14
C LEU A 30 2.06 28.65 -14.01
N SER A 31 0.85 29.19 -13.88
CA SER A 31 -0.35 28.78 -14.64
C SER A 31 -0.63 27.26 -14.56
N MET A 32 -0.37 26.66 -13.41
CA MET A 32 -0.62 25.22 -13.22
C MET A 32 -2.12 24.95 -13.10
N ARG A 33 -2.63 24.06 -13.96
CA ARG A 33 -4.06 23.70 -14.02
C ARG A 33 -4.51 22.71 -12.94
N THR A 34 -3.57 22.03 -12.31
CA THR A 34 -3.83 21.00 -11.30
C THR A 34 -3.01 21.25 -10.04
N SER A 35 -3.49 20.72 -8.91
CA SER A 35 -2.71 20.77 -7.66
C SER A 35 -1.39 20.00 -7.84
N SER A 36 -0.28 20.70 -7.61
CA SER A 36 1.06 20.13 -7.73
C SER A 36 1.67 19.90 -6.35
N TYR A 37 2.37 18.78 -6.21
CA TYR A 37 3.10 18.41 -5.00
C TYR A 37 4.59 18.43 -5.31
N ILE A 38 5.36 18.95 -4.37
CA ILE A 38 6.81 19.11 -4.49
C ILE A 38 7.47 18.27 -3.42
N MET A 39 8.56 17.61 -3.78
CA MET A 39 9.42 16.88 -2.87
C MET A 39 10.88 17.30 -3.08
N GLU A 40 11.55 17.64 -1.98
CA GLU A 40 12.99 17.90 -1.95
C GLU A 40 13.65 16.88 -1.04
N LEU A 41 14.74 16.26 -1.51
CA LEU A 41 15.47 15.22 -0.78
C LEU A 41 16.95 15.56 -0.68
N ASP A 42 17.51 15.38 0.52
CA ASP A 42 18.96 15.43 0.74
C ASP A 42 19.60 14.11 0.29
N LEU A 43 20.24 14.15 -0.89
CA LEU A 43 20.89 12.98 -1.48
C LEU A 43 22.07 12.49 -0.65
N LYS A 44 22.73 13.37 0.11
CA LYS A 44 23.85 12.97 0.97
C LYS A 44 23.35 12.13 2.15
N GLU A 45 22.25 12.54 2.76
CA GLU A 45 21.64 11.74 3.82
C GLU A 45 21.07 10.43 3.26
N LEU A 46 20.41 10.45 2.08
CA LEU A 46 19.91 9.25 1.41
C LEU A 46 21.04 8.27 1.05
N SER A 47 22.20 8.77 0.61
CA SER A 47 23.34 7.92 0.20
C SER A 47 23.89 7.08 1.35
N ARG A 48 23.70 7.48 2.60
CA ARG A 48 24.08 6.69 3.79
C ARG A 48 23.27 5.39 3.91
N TRP A 49 22.11 5.33 3.27
CA TRP A 49 21.22 4.14 3.22
C TRP A 49 21.42 3.33 1.95
N TYR A 50 22.16 3.88 0.98
CA TYR A 50 22.48 3.21 -0.27
C TYR A 50 23.58 2.17 -0.01
N GLY A 51 23.35 0.93 -0.43
CA GLY A 51 24.38 -0.11 -0.33
C GLY A 51 24.14 -1.14 0.79
N LYS A 52 22.97 -1.19 1.43
CA LYS A 52 22.62 -2.37 2.23
C LYS A 52 22.77 -3.61 1.34
N LYS A 53 23.62 -4.54 1.75
CA LYS A 53 23.88 -5.80 1.03
C LYS A 53 22.57 -6.43 0.62
N ARG A 54 22.34 -6.55 -0.67
CA ARG A 54 21.22 -7.34 -1.19
C ARG A 54 21.55 -8.80 -0.89
N THR A 55 20.81 -9.39 0.02
CA THR A 55 20.92 -10.83 0.29
C THR A 55 20.26 -11.57 -0.87
N PHE A 56 20.99 -12.51 -1.45
CA PHE A 56 20.42 -13.43 -2.44
C PHE A 56 19.25 -14.17 -1.81
N GLN A 57 18.08 -14.07 -2.41
CA GLN A 57 16.93 -14.91 -2.06
C GLN A 57 16.83 -15.99 -3.14
N PRO A 58 16.92 -17.28 -2.77
CA PRO A 58 16.75 -18.37 -3.73
C PRO A 58 15.37 -18.24 -4.40
N ILE A 59 15.35 -18.48 -5.71
CA ILE A 59 14.09 -18.55 -6.46
C ILE A 59 13.33 -19.77 -5.94
N SER A 60 12.06 -19.56 -5.55
CA SER A 60 11.21 -20.66 -5.14
C SER A 60 11.10 -21.69 -6.26
N LYS A 61 11.21 -22.99 -5.91
CA LYS A 61 10.97 -24.09 -6.85
C LYS A 61 9.48 -24.30 -7.13
N PHE A 62 8.62 -23.67 -6.35
CA PHE A 62 7.17 -23.82 -6.42
C PHE A 62 6.55 -22.59 -7.07
N GLN A 63 5.49 -22.81 -7.83
CA GLN A 63 4.73 -21.74 -8.47
C GLN A 63 4.05 -20.85 -7.43
N GLU A 64 4.13 -19.55 -7.64
CA GLU A 64 3.42 -18.57 -6.84
C GLU A 64 1.95 -18.48 -7.26
N GLU A 65 1.07 -18.30 -6.28
CA GLU A 65 -0.37 -18.14 -6.52
C GLU A 65 -0.77 -16.68 -6.35
N LYS A 66 -1.53 -16.14 -7.30
CA LYS A 66 -2.05 -14.77 -7.27
C LYS A 66 -3.57 -14.79 -7.12
N ARG A 67 -4.07 -13.86 -6.32
CA ARG A 67 -5.51 -13.61 -6.17
C ARG A 67 -5.77 -12.12 -6.19
N ASP A 68 -6.75 -11.74 -7.00
CA ASP A 68 -7.26 -10.38 -7.03
C ASP A 68 -8.43 -10.30 -6.07
N LEU A 69 -8.35 -9.35 -5.14
CA LEU A 69 -9.32 -9.15 -4.07
C LEU A 69 -9.74 -7.68 -4.05
N ALA A 70 -11.02 -7.43 -4.20
CA ALA A 70 -11.58 -6.09 -4.10
C ALA A 70 -12.35 -5.94 -2.79
N PHE A 71 -12.09 -4.86 -2.07
CA PHE A 71 -12.67 -4.61 -0.75
C PHE A 71 -13.37 -3.26 -0.72
N VAL A 72 -14.55 -3.22 -0.10
CA VAL A 72 -15.28 -1.98 0.18
C VAL A 72 -15.00 -1.56 1.62
N MET A 73 -14.60 -0.31 1.81
CA MET A 73 -14.18 0.22 3.09
C MET A 73 -14.49 1.70 3.25
N ASP A 74 -14.39 2.22 4.46
CA ASP A 74 -14.54 3.66 4.70
C ASP A 74 -13.39 4.46 4.07
N LYS A 75 -13.68 5.67 3.59
CA LYS A 75 -12.70 6.51 2.88
C LYS A 75 -11.47 6.88 3.69
N ASN A 76 -11.61 6.95 5.01
CA ASN A 76 -10.53 7.31 5.95
C ASN A 76 -9.51 6.17 6.17
N ILE A 77 -9.84 4.92 5.82
CA ILE A 77 -8.92 3.80 5.97
C ILE A 77 -7.79 3.92 4.94
N SER A 78 -6.54 3.91 5.41
CA SER A 78 -5.39 4.04 4.53
C SER A 78 -5.09 2.72 3.80
N CYS A 79 -4.51 2.82 2.59
CA CYS A 79 -4.03 1.64 1.86
C CYS A 79 -2.97 0.88 2.67
N GLY A 80 -2.08 1.61 3.35
CA GLY A 80 -1.02 1.02 4.17
C GLY A 80 -1.55 0.17 5.33
N ASP A 81 -2.63 0.58 5.98
CA ASP A 81 -3.25 -0.18 7.07
C ASP A 81 -3.83 -1.49 6.55
N VAL A 82 -4.50 -1.43 5.38
CA VAL A 82 -5.04 -2.63 4.72
C VAL A 82 -3.92 -3.58 4.31
N GLU A 83 -2.84 -3.08 3.69
CA GLU A 83 -1.68 -3.90 3.31
C GLU A 83 -1.03 -4.56 4.52
N ASN A 84 -0.85 -3.84 5.62
CA ASN A 84 -0.26 -4.37 6.86
C ASN A 84 -1.14 -5.47 7.43
N CYS A 85 -2.45 -5.26 7.51
CA CYS A 85 -3.41 -6.26 7.97
C CYS A 85 -3.36 -7.55 7.11
N ILE A 86 -3.28 -7.41 5.78
CA ILE A 86 -3.14 -8.56 4.86
C ILE A 86 -1.83 -9.31 5.12
N ARG A 87 -0.70 -8.61 5.28
CA ARG A 87 0.61 -9.23 5.58
C ARG A 87 0.60 -10.01 6.88
N GLU A 88 0.02 -9.43 7.92
CA GLU A 88 -0.07 -10.08 9.22
C GLU A 88 -1.06 -11.27 9.25
N ALA A 89 -2.08 -11.25 8.37
CA ALA A 89 -3.03 -12.35 8.28
C ALA A 89 -2.40 -13.66 7.83
N ASN A 90 -1.35 -13.60 6.98
CA ASN A 90 -0.77 -14.81 6.42
C ASN A 90 0.72 -14.67 6.08
N LYS A 91 1.55 -15.53 6.69
CA LYS A 91 3.02 -15.60 6.50
C LYS A 91 3.48 -15.95 5.08
N TYR A 92 2.59 -16.43 4.24
CA TYR A 92 2.87 -16.79 2.84
C TYR A 92 2.62 -15.64 1.87
N VAL A 93 2.10 -14.51 2.33
CA VAL A 93 1.97 -13.30 1.52
C VAL A 93 3.37 -12.77 1.21
N LYS A 94 3.73 -12.78 -0.07
CA LYS A 94 5.01 -12.28 -0.59
C LYS A 94 4.90 -10.83 -1.04
N GLU A 95 3.86 -10.53 -1.80
CA GLU A 95 3.65 -9.22 -2.42
C GLU A 95 2.18 -8.86 -2.38
N ILE A 96 1.92 -7.57 -2.17
CA ILE A 96 0.60 -6.98 -2.28
C ILE A 96 0.75 -5.79 -3.21
N ARG A 97 -0.12 -5.71 -4.22
CA ARG A 97 -0.13 -4.63 -5.18
C ARG A 97 -1.53 -4.06 -5.29
N LEU A 98 -1.71 -2.79 -4.90
CA LEU A 98 -2.91 -2.04 -5.21
C LEU A 98 -2.93 -1.75 -6.72
N PHE A 99 -4.01 -2.07 -7.42
CA PHE A 99 -4.13 -1.80 -8.85
C PHE A 99 -5.34 -0.96 -9.21
N ASP A 100 -6.34 -0.84 -8.31
CA ASP A 100 -7.50 0.02 -8.54
C ASP A 100 -8.03 0.63 -7.25
N VAL A 101 -8.49 1.88 -7.35
CA VAL A 101 -9.24 2.60 -6.29
C VAL A 101 -10.44 3.24 -6.94
N TYR A 102 -11.62 2.86 -6.52
CA TYR A 102 -12.87 3.34 -7.10
C TYR A 102 -13.78 4.00 -6.05
N GLU A 103 -14.26 5.18 -6.40
CA GLU A 103 -15.25 5.94 -5.65
C GLU A 103 -16.36 6.35 -6.63
N GLY A 104 -17.47 5.67 -6.63
CA GLY A 104 -18.55 5.96 -7.59
C GLY A 104 -19.91 5.42 -7.16
N GLY A 105 -20.93 5.64 -7.99
CA GLY A 105 -22.33 5.39 -7.65
C GLY A 105 -22.72 3.96 -7.26
N GLN A 106 -21.85 2.99 -7.47
CA GLN A 106 -22.04 1.60 -7.00
C GLN A 106 -21.47 1.35 -5.59
N ILE A 107 -20.75 2.34 -5.04
CA ILE A 107 -20.18 2.27 -3.68
C ILE A 107 -20.98 3.21 -2.80
N PRO A 108 -21.37 2.79 -1.57
CA PRO A 108 -22.10 3.65 -0.64
C PRO A 108 -21.34 4.96 -0.37
N GLU A 109 -22.09 6.03 -0.12
CA GLU A 109 -21.52 7.33 0.24
C GLU A 109 -20.63 7.19 1.49
N GLY A 110 -19.46 7.86 1.49
CA GLY A 110 -18.46 7.75 2.57
C GLY A 110 -17.54 6.52 2.46
N LYS A 111 -17.77 5.64 1.47
CA LYS A 111 -16.92 4.46 1.23
C LYS A 111 -16.14 4.56 -0.09
N LYS A 112 -15.11 3.72 -0.19
CA LYS A 112 -14.31 3.47 -1.40
C LYS A 112 -14.10 1.98 -1.59
N SER A 113 -13.84 1.57 -2.82
CA SER A 113 -13.37 0.22 -3.14
C SER A 113 -11.89 0.28 -3.47
N MET A 114 -11.10 -0.62 -2.89
CA MET A 114 -9.69 -0.82 -3.26
C MET A 114 -9.50 -2.27 -3.71
N ALA A 115 -8.81 -2.44 -4.85
CA ALA A 115 -8.54 -3.74 -5.43
C ALA A 115 -7.04 -4.05 -5.38
N PHE A 116 -6.70 -5.22 -4.84
CA PHE A 116 -5.35 -5.67 -4.61
C PHE A 116 -5.09 -7.01 -5.30
N THR A 117 -3.94 -7.14 -5.94
CA THR A 117 -3.36 -8.44 -6.27
C THR A 117 -2.50 -8.89 -5.10
N VAL A 118 -2.86 -10.01 -4.48
CA VAL A 118 -2.10 -10.65 -3.41
C VAL A 118 -1.37 -11.86 -3.96
N THR A 119 -0.05 -11.86 -3.86
CA THR A 119 0.81 -12.97 -4.30
C THR A 119 1.21 -13.81 -3.10
N PHE A 120 0.88 -15.10 -3.12
CA PHE A 120 1.29 -16.09 -2.13
C PHE A 120 2.47 -16.90 -2.66
N ALA A 121 3.54 -17.00 -1.88
CA ALA A 121 4.72 -17.76 -2.23
C ALA A 121 4.88 -18.98 -1.32
N PRO A 122 4.87 -20.20 -1.89
CA PRO A 122 5.12 -21.40 -1.13
C PRO A 122 6.60 -21.51 -0.73
N LYS A 123 6.86 -22.05 0.47
CA LYS A 123 8.23 -22.24 0.99
C LYS A 123 8.70 -23.67 0.92
N GLU A 124 7.83 -24.62 1.24
CA GLU A 124 8.18 -26.03 1.44
C GLU A 124 7.44 -26.96 0.48
N GLU A 125 6.21 -26.63 0.10
CA GLU A 125 5.34 -27.43 -0.77
C GLU A 125 4.47 -26.54 -1.64
N ALA A 126 4.04 -27.03 -2.81
CA ALA A 126 3.09 -26.32 -3.66
C ALA A 126 1.76 -26.10 -2.95
N PHE A 127 1.07 -25.01 -3.27
CA PHE A 127 -0.27 -24.78 -2.75
C PHE A 127 -1.30 -25.45 -3.66
N ASP A 128 -2.27 -26.12 -3.05
CA ASP A 128 -3.51 -26.51 -3.69
C ASP A 128 -4.53 -25.37 -3.64
N PHE A 129 -5.58 -25.52 -4.43
CA PHE A 129 -6.65 -24.51 -4.51
C PHE A 129 -7.32 -24.27 -3.15
N GLU A 130 -7.59 -25.34 -2.39
CA GLU A 130 -8.27 -25.22 -1.09
C GLU A 130 -7.42 -24.47 -0.06
N LYS A 131 -6.11 -24.69 -0.09
CA LYS A 131 -5.18 -24.01 0.80
C LYS A 131 -5.14 -22.51 0.53
N VAL A 132 -5.10 -22.12 -0.76
CA VAL A 132 -5.16 -20.69 -1.15
C VAL A 132 -6.49 -20.08 -0.77
N GLN A 133 -7.59 -20.80 -0.94
CA GLN A 133 -8.92 -20.34 -0.53
C GLN A 133 -8.98 -20.03 0.98
N LYS A 134 -8.43 -20.91 1.81
CA LYS A 134 -8.32 -20.69 3.27
C LYS A 134 -7.45 -19.47 3.61
N PHE A 135 -6.43 -19.16 2.80
CA PHE A 135 -5.63 -17.95 3.00
C PHE A 135 -6.46 -16.69 2.75
N VAL A 136 -7.23 -16.68 1.67
CA VAL A 136 -8.13 -15.56 1.34
C VAL A 136 -9.18 -15.38 2.43
N GLU A 137 -9.83 -16.45 2.89
CA GLU A 137 -10.82 -16.39 3.97
C GLU A 137 -10.24 -15.81 5.26
N LYS A 138 -8.99 -16.19 5.59
CA LYS A 138 -8.32 -15.66 6.77
C LYS A 138 -8.04 -14.16 6.65
N ILE A 139 -7.63 -13.71 5.46
CA ILE A 139 -7.43 -12.29 5.16
C ILE A 139 -8.75 -11.54 5.31
N CYS A 140 -9.83 -12.03 4.67
CA CYS A 140 -11.14 -11.40 4.73
C CYS A 140 -11.66 -11.29 6.17
N LYS A 141 -11.55 -12.36 6.97
CA LYS A 141 -11.96 -12.36 8.38
C LYS A 141 -11.18 -11.35 9.21
N LYS A 142 -9.87 -11.23 8.98
CA LYS A 142 -9.05 -10.28 9.71
C LYS A 142 -9.41 -8.84 9.35
N LEU A 143 -9.55 -8.52 8.05
CA LEU A 143 -9.97 -7.20 7.58
C LEU A 143 -11.36 -6.81 8.09
N GLN A 144 -12.29 -7.76 8.13
CA GLN A 144 -13.62 -7.52 8.68
C GLN A 144 -13.58 -7.22 10.19
N ASN A 145 -12.77 -7.96 10.95
CA ASN A 145 -12.66 -7.77 12.39
C ASN A 145 -11.97 -6.45 12.78
N GLU A 146 -10.93 -6.03 12.04
CA GLU A 146 -10.16 -4.83 12.38
C GLU A 146 -10.77 -3.54 11.83
N PHE A 147 -11.34 -3.59 10.64
CA PHE A 147 -11.78 -2.39 9.92
C PHE A 147 -13.22 -2.44 9.42
N ASN A 148 -13.96 -3.50 9.72
CA ASN A 148 -15.32 -3.73 9.18
C ASN A 148 -15.35 -3.67 7.64
N ILE A 149 -14.29 -4.19 7.01
CA ILE A 149 -14.12 -4.23 5.55
C ILE A 149 -14.79 -5.47 4.98
N GLU A 150 -15.49 -5.30 3.86
CA GLU A 150 -16.19 -6.38 3.18
C GLU A 150 -15.55 -6.67 1.82
N LEU A 151 -15.47 -7.96 1.45
CA LEU A 151 -15.04 -8.38 0.13
C LEU A 151 -16.16 -7.99 -0.87
N ARG A 152 -15.79 -7.31 -1.93
CA ARG A 152 -16.69 -7.02 -3.04
C ARG A 152 -16.82 -8.28 -3.90
N GLY A 153 -18.03 -8.82 -3.96
CA GLY A 153 -18.38 -9.94 -4.84
C GLY A 153 -18.46 -9.55 -6.31
#